data_771421219fa144a57a1d6062b3deeec6
#
_entry.id   771421219fa144a57a1d6062b3deeec6
#
_cell.length_a   1.000
_cell.length_b   1.000
_cell.length_c   1.000
_cell.angle_alpha   90.00
_cell.angle_beta   90.00
_cell.angle_gamma   90.00
#
_symmetry.space_group_name_H-M   'P 1'
#
loop_
_entity.id
_entity.type
_entity.pdbx_description
1 polymer ?
#
loop_
_entity_poly.entity_id
_entity_poly.type
_entity_poly.pdbx_seq_one_letter_code
_entity_poly.pdbx_strand_id
1 'polypeptide(L)'
;RAPLTMVAPPLRVRFHEVPVINDHGEEDHVLVVDVPPSRHAHRRSDGTAFLRAGDSTMKLDGPMWEELVYDREAESYEAEPAGITMSSLDPSAINRLREAIGASGDDAHVLRSRSLLTTDGRPTIAALLLFGLAPQERLPQALVRVLRYREDETGTGGRQTMESDGDRRIEGAIRDVIRQAAALIEQWAPRRRALRR
;
A
#
# COMPACT_ATOMS: atom_id res chain seq x y z
N ARG A 1 11.24 30.97 -5.65
CA ARG A 1 10.23 30.75 -6.73
C ARG A 1 10.56 29.52 -7.60
N ALA A 2 11.83 29.17 -7.78
CA ALA A 2 12.25 28.08 -8.66
C ALA A 2 11.50 26.73 -8.42
N PRO A 3 11.34 26.21 -7.19
CA PRO A 3 10.64 24.94 -6.96
C PRO A 3 9.17 24.95 -7.35
N LEU A 4 8.54 26.13 -7.33
CA LEU A 4 7.13 26.28 -7.73
C LEU A 4 6.90 26.26 -9.24
N THR A 5 7.93 26.60 -10.02
CA THR A 5 7.82 26.73 -11.48
C THR A 5 8.56 25.64 -12.25
N MET A 6 9.57 25.01 -11.61
CA MET A 6 10.45 24.04 -12.26
C MET A 6 10.11 22.59 -11.91
N VAL A 7 9.14 22.38 -11.02
CA VAL A 7 8.71 21.05 -10.55
C VAL A 7 7.21 20.91 -10.74
N ALA A 8 6.77 19.79 -11.26
CA ALA A 8 5.37 19.43 -11.50
C ALA A 8 5.02 18.11 -10.81
N PRO A 9 3.97 18.03 -9.98
CA PRO A 9 3.21 19.16 -9.41
C PRO A 9 4.09 20.13 -8.61
N PRO A 10 3.66 21.39 -8.37
CA PRO A 10 4.46 22.37 -7.64
C PRO A 10 4.79 21.91 -6.22
N LEU A 11 6.03 22.11 -5.80
CA LEU A 11 6.51 21.74 -4.47
C LEU A 11 6.73 22.99 -3.62
N ARG A 12 6.14 23.04 -2.43
CA ARG A 12 6.38 24.11 -1.45
C ARG A 12 7.56 23.72 -0.58
N VAL A 13 8.59 24.53 -0.56
CA VAL A 13 9.80 24.37 0.27
C VAL A 13 9.96 25.55 1.20
N ARG A 14 10.65 25.34 2.32
CA ARG A 14 11.07 26.39 3.25
C ARG A 14 12.56 26.62 3.11
N PHE A 15 12.99 27.85 3.25
CA PHE A 15 14.39 28.25 3.20
C PHE A 15 14.78 28.84 4.54
N HIS A 16 15.94 28.43 5.05
CA HIS A 16 16.54 28.96 6.26
C HIS A 16 18.01 29.30 5.95
N GLU A 17 18.46 30.45 6.39
CA GLU A 17 19.87 30.82 6.36
C GLU A 17 20.46 30.53 7.73
N VAL A 18 21.53 29.74 7.75
CA VAL A 18 22.26 29.38 8.97
C VAL A 18 23.62 30.05 8.89
N PRO A 19 23.93 30.98 9.82
CA PRO A 19 25.26 31.64 9.85
C PRO A 19 26.33 30.60 10.19
N VAL A 20 27.43 30.65 9.50
CA VAL A 20 28.60 29.78 9.67
C VAL A 20 29.89 30.60 9.53
N ILE A 21 31.00 30.03 9.96
CA ILE A 21 32.33 30.56 9.63
C ILE A 21 32.92 29.68 8.53
N ASN A 22 33.35 30.29 7.44
CA ASN A 22 33.94 29.58 6.31
C ASN A 22 35.39 29.13 6.60
N ASP A 23 35.98 28.38 5.68
CA ASP A 23 37.36 27.85 5.83
C ASP A 23 38.43 28.92 5.88
N HIS A 24 38.07 30.17 5.54
CA HIS A 24 38.96 31.34 5.62
C HIS A 24 38.79 32.13 6.93
N GLY A 25 37.88 31.66 7.83
CA GLY A 25 37.62 32.34 9.11
C GLY A 25 36.68 33.55 8.99
N GLU A 26 35.98 33.72 7.88
CA GLU A 26 35.05 34.81 7.62
C GLU A 26 33.61 34.40 7.91
N GLU A 27 32.78 35.37 8.28
CA GLU A 27 31.34 35.15 8.41
C GLU A 27 30.70 34.81 7.06
N ASP A 28 29.96 33.73 7.02
CA ASP A 28 29.28 33.25 5.84
C ASP A 28 27.91 32.60 6.27
N HIS A 29 27.15 32.06 5.35
CA HIS A 29 25.89 31.39 5.66
C HIS A 29 25.65 30.21 4.74
N VAL A 30 24.98 29.17 5.28
CA VAL A 30 24.51 28.01 4.54
C VAL A 30 23.01 28.15 4.33
N LEU A 31 22.58 27.98 3.09
CA LEU A 31 21.15 27.92 2.75
C LEU A 31 20.65 26.50 2.95
N VAL A 32 19.79 26.31 3.96
CA VAL A 32 19.09 25.05 4.21
C VAL A 32 17.74 25.10 3.50
N VAL A 33 17.45 24.06 2.74
CA VAL A 33 16.17 23.89 2.05
C VAL A 33 15.41 22.72 2.68
N ASP A 34 14.33 23.03 3.39
CA ASP A 34 13.46 22.03 3.98
C ASP A 34 12.38 21.65 2.97
N VAL A 35 12.36 20.36 2.61
CA VAL A 35 11.44 19.78 1.64
C VAL A 35 10.47 18.86 2.39
N PRO A 36 9.20 19.26 2.59
CA PRO A 36 8.23 18.41 3.29
C PRO A 36 7.88 17.16 2.47
N PRO A 37 7.46 16.07 3.13
CA PRO A 37 6.92 14.90 2.46
C PRO A 37 5.77 15.26 1.52
N SER A 38 5.72 14.63 0.36
CA SER A 38 4.64 14.79 -0.61
C SER A 38 3.98 13.45 -0.92
N ARG A 39 2.66 13.46 -1.09
CA ARG A 39 1.87 12.32 -1.56
C ARG A 39 1.97 12.11 -3.08
N HIS A 40 2.48 13.09 -3.81
CA HIS A 40 2.62 13.03 -5.25
C HIS A 40 4.06 12.76 -5.64
N ALA A 41 4.25 12.04 -6.73
CA ALA A 41 5.52 11.97 -7.41
C ALA A 41 5.79 13.29 -8.14
N HIS A 42 6.97 13.86 -7.97
CA HIS A 42 7.36 15.13 -8.55
C HIS A 42 8.40 14.92 -9.64
N ARG A 43 8.27 15.65 -10.74
CA ARG A 43 9.26 15.69 -11.83
C ARG A 43 9.56 17.13 -12.22
N ARG A 44 10.69 17.34 -12.85
CA ARG A 44 11.04 18.64 -13.41
C ARG A 44 10.08 19.01 -14.56
N SER A 45 9.97 20.28 -14.86
CA SER A 45 9.14 20.80 -15.95
C SER A 45 9.55 20.28 -17.34
N ASP A 46 10.80 19.81 -17.50
CA ASP A 46 11.29 19.13 -18.69
C ASP A 46 10.93 17.63 -18.76
N GLY A 47 10.15 17.12 -17.80
CA GLY A 47 9.71 15.74 -17.71
C GLY A 47 10.71 14.79 -17.01
N THR A 48 11.91 15.25 -16.65
CA THR A 48 12.89 14.41 -15.94
C THR A 48 12.53 14.25 -14.47
N ALA A 49 12.70 13.05 -13.94
CA ALA A 49 12.54 12.73 -12.52
C ALA A 49 13.81 12.10 -11.94
N PHE A 50 14.02 12.29 -10.65
CA PHE A 50 15.15 11.75 -9.93
C PHE A 50 14.71 11.16 -8.61
N LEU A 51 15.35 10.06 -8.21
CA LEU A 51 15.20 9.44 -6.90
C LEU A 51 16.50 9.48 -6.14
N ARG A 52 16.45 9.87 -4.87
CA ARG A 52 17.59 9.79 -3.96
C ARG A 52 17.61 8.42 -3.29
N ALA A 53 18.69 7.68 -3.48
CA ALA A 53 18.94 6.39 -2.84
C ALA A 53 20.24 6.50 -2.04
N GLY A 54 20.13 6.67 -0.73
CA GLY A 54 21.29 6.91 0.13
C GLY A 54 22.03 8.22 -0.24
N ASP A 55 23.29 8.11 -0.62
CA ASP A 55 24.17 9.21 -1.05
C ASP A 55 24.10 9.50 -2.56
N SER A 56 23.45 8.64 -3.32
CA SER A 56 23.39 8.70 -4.78
C SER A 56 22.04 9.24 -5.28
N THR A 57 22.07 9.91 -6.44
CA THR A 57 20.88 10.39 -7.13
C THR A 57 20.75 9.68 -8.45
N MET A 58 19.65 8.93 -8.64
CA MET A 58 19.35 8.22 -9.88
C MET A 58 18.31 9.00 -10.69
N LYS A 59 18.53 9.05 -12.00
CA LYS A 59 17.50 9.49 -12.92
C LYS A 59 16.53 8.36 -13.14
N LEU A 60 15.23 8.61 -12.99
CA LEU A 60 14.18 7.63 -13.26
C LEU A 60 13.92 7.57 -14.77
N ASP A 61 13.84 6.34 -15.30
CA ASP A 61 13.29 6.07 -16.63
C ASP A 61 11.76 5.94 -16.59
N GLY A 62 11.13 5.68 -17.74
CA GLY A 62 9.67 5.58 -17.84
C GLY A 62 9.06 4.55 -16.90
N PRO A 63 9.51 3.28 -16.92
CA PRO A 63 8.98 2.23 -16.03
C PRO A 63 9.16 2.53 -14.55
N MET A 64 10.34 2.99 -14.13
CA MET A 64 10.61 3.37 -12.73
C MET A 64 9.79 4.58 -12.28
N TRP A 65 9.51 5.51 -13.19
CA TRP A 65 8.62 6.63 -12.91
C TRP A 65 7.17 6.16 -12.71
N GLU A 66 6.68 5.27 -13.56
CA GLU A 66 5.32 4.70 -13.45
C GLU A 66 5.15 3.92 -12.15
N GLU A 67 6.16 3.14 -11.77
CA GLU A 67 6.18 2.42 -10.48
C GLU A 67 6.11 3.39 -9.29
N LEU A 68 6.93 4.46 -9.30
CA LEU A 68 6.89 5.48 -8.24
C LEU A 68 5.54 6.18 -8.15
N VAL A 69 4.92 6.53 -9.28
CA VAL A 69 3.59 7.14 -9.32
C VAL A 69 2.55 6.17 -8.76
N TYR A 70 2.58 4.92 -9.19
CA TYR A 70 1.67 3.89 -8.70
C TYR A 70 1.78 3.69 -7.19
N ASP A 71 2.99 3.57 -6.65
CA ASP A 71 3.22 3.42 -5.21
C ASP A 71 2.69 4.61 -4.41
N ARG A 72 2.89 5.82 -4.91
CA ARG A 72 2.41 7.06 -4.25
C ARG A 72 0.89 7.20 -4.30
N GLU A 73 0.28 6.84 -5.42
CA GLU A 73 -1.18 6.86 -5.57
C GLU A 73 -1.86 5.75 -4.75
N ALA A 74 -1.27 4.55 -4.70
CA ALA A 74 -1.76 3.45 -3.88
C ALA A 74 -1.75 3.81 -2.38
N GLU A 75 -0.65 4.38 -1.88
CA GLU A 75 -0.56 4.86 -0.50
C GLU A 75 -1.60 5.96 -0.20
N SER A 76 -1.89 6.83 -1.18
CA SER A 76 -2.95 7.84 -1.07
C SER A 76 -4.34 7.21 -1.02
N TYR A 77 -4.62 6.23 -1.88
CA TYR A 77 -5.92 5.55 -1.98
C TYR A 77 -6.27 4.78 -0.70
N GLU A 78 -5.33 4.04 -0.15
CA GLU A 78 -5.55 3.31 1.11
C GLU A 78 -5.86 4.21 2.31
N ALA A 79 -5.36 5.44 2.29
CA ALA A 79 -5.61 6.44 3.32
C ALA A 79 -6.94 7.20 3.13
N GLU A 80 -7.62 7.06 2.00
CA GLU A 80 -8.90 7.70 1.75
C GLU A 80 -10.02 7.14 2.63
N PRO A 81 -11.06 7.95 2.95
CA PRO A 81 -12.19 7.46 3.72
C PRO A 81 -12.98 6.41 2.91
N ALA A 82 -13.20 5.24 3.49
CA ALA A 82 -13.92 4.13 2.86
C ALA A 82 -15.43 4.37 2.69
N GLY A 83 -15.97 5.44 3.26
CA GLY A 83 -17.41 5.73 3.23
C GLY A 83 -18.25 4.76 4.06
N ILE A 84 -17.65 4.18 5.09
CA ILE A 84 -18.28 3.28 6.07
C ILE A 84 -18.18 3.87 7.48
N THR A 85 -18.86 3.25 8.44
CA THR A 85 -18.79 3.58 9.86
C THR A 85 -18.01 2.53 10.65
N MET A 86 -17.66 2.84 11.89
CA MET A 86 -16.96 1.91 12.80
C MET A 86 -17.73 0.59 13.00
N SER A 87 -19.08 0.62 12.95
CA SER A 87 -19.92 -0.56 13.08
C SER A 87 -19.80 -1.54 11.89
N SER A 88 -19.23 -1.12 10.78
CA SER A 88 -18.94 -1.98 9.62
C SER A 88 -17.61 -2.74 9.76
N LEU A 89 -16.85 -2.48 10.83
CA LEU A 89 -15.61 -3.18 11.14
C LEU A 89 -15.84 -4.30 12.16
N ASP A 90 -15.06 -5.39 12.07
CA ASP A 90 -15.06 -6.49 13.03
C ASP A 90 -14.33 -6.11 14.33
N PRO A 91 -15.05 -5.90 15.45
CA PRO A 91 -14.44 -5.50 16.70
C PRO A 91 -13.53 -6.60 17.28
N SER A 92 -13.83 -7.87 17.00
CA SER A 92 -13.00 -9.00 17.42
C SER A 92 -11.65 -8.99 16.74
N ALA A 93 -11.62 -8.56 15.47
CA ALA A 93 -10.40 -8.41 14.72
C ALA A 93 -9.53 -7.25 15.21
N ILE A 94 -10.15 -6.13 15.55
CA ILE A 94 -9.48 -4.97 16.14
C ILE A 94 -8.91 -5.35 17.51
N ASN A 95 -9.67 -6.10 18.31
CA ASN A 95 -9.19 -6.57 19.61
C ASN A 95 -7.97 -7.48 19.49
N ARG A 96 -7.97 -8.42 18.54
CA ARG A 96 -6.76 -9.26 18.25
C ARG A 96 -5.55 -8.42 17.85
N LEU A 97 -5.75 -7.37 17.05
CA LEU A 97 -4.66 -6.44 16.75
C LEU A 97 -4.15 -5.75 18.02
N ARG A 98 -5.06 -5.22 18.84
CA ARG A 98 -4.73 -4.56 20.11
C ARG A 98 -3.85 -5.45 21.00
N GLU A 99 -4.26 -6.69 21.19
CA GLU A 99 -3.52 -7.69 21.98
C GLU A 99 -2.14 -7.99 21.35
N ALA A 100 -2.08 -8.20 20.05
CA ALA A 100 -0.85 -8.54 19.35
C ALA A 100 0.22 -7.44 19.41
N ILE A 101 -0.19 -6.16 19.44
CA ILE A 101 0.73 -5.03 19.51
C ILE A 101 0.90 -4.47 20.93
N GLY A 102 0.22 -5.05 21.92
CA GLY A 102 0.27 -4.57 23.31
C GLY A 102 -0.27 -3.15 23.50
N ALA A 103 -1.22 -2.72 22.62
CA ALA A 103 -1.76 -1.37 22.70
C ALA A 103 -2.81 -1.24 23.81
N SER A 104 -2.81 -0.08 24.48
CA SER A 104 -3.87 0.34 25.39
C SER A 104 -4.82 1.32 24.70
N GLY A 105 -6.05 1.44 25.23
CA GLY A 105 -7.06 2.36 24.72
C GLY A 105 -8.21 1.66 23.99
N ASP A 106 -9.12 2.46 23.46
CA ASP A 106 -10.29 1.99 22.70
C ASP A 106 -9.93 1.66 21.24
N ASP A 107 -10.89 1.09 20.50
CA ASP A 107 -10.72 0.71 19.10
C ASP A 107 -10.34 1.90 18.22
N ALA A 108 -10.94 3.08 18.49
CA ALA A 108 -10.63 4.27 17.71
C ALA A 108 -9.19 4.74 17.94
N HIS A 109 -8.67 4.63 19.16
CA HIS A 109 -7.27 4.94 19.46
C HIS A 109 -6.31 3.98 18.74
N VAL A 110 -6.58 2.69 18.81
CA VAL A 110 -5.76 1.66 18.14
C VAL A 110 -5.72 1.89 16.64
N LEU A 111 -6.88 2.09 16.01
CA LEU A 111 -6.97 2.32 14.57
C LEU A 111 -6.29 3.66 14.16
N ARG A 112 -6.45 4.73 14.94
CA ARG A 112 -5.83 6.02 14.65
C ARG A 112 -4.31 5.96 14.73
N SER A 113 -3.75 5.24 15.70
CA SER A 113 -2.30 5.06 15.85
C SER A 113 -1.65 4.32 14.67
N ARG A 114 -2.46 3.67 13.83
CA ARG A 114 -2.04 2.92 12.64
C ARG A 114 -2.47 3.58 11.32
N SER A 115 -2.91 4.85 11.37
CA SER A 115 -3.41 5.58 10.20
C SER A 115 -4.61 4.90 9.51
N LEU A 116 -5.38 4.10 10.27
CA LEU A 116 -6.58 3.40 9.78
C LEU A 116 -7.86 4.22 9.96
N LEU A 117 -7.75 5.38 10.59
CA LEU A 117 -8.77 6.41 10.62
C LEU A 117 -8.22 7.70 10.01
N THR A 118 -9.09 8.40 9.29
CA THR A 118 -8.83 9.76 8.84
C THR A 118 -8.74 10.73 10.02
N THR A 119 -8.28 11.96 9.80
CA THR A 119 -8.19 13.00 10.85
C THR A 119 -9.53 13.31 11.51
N ASP A 120 -10.63 13.18 10.78
CA ASP A 120 -12.02 13.35 11.25
C ASP A 120 -12.63 12.04 11.80
N GLY A 121 -11.82 10.98 11.96
CA GLY A 121 -12.19 9.74 12.66
C GLY A 121 -12.98 8.73 11.80
N ARG A 122 -13.06 8.90 10.50
CA ARG A 122 -13.70 7.94 9.58
C ARG A 122 -12.76 6.81 9.22
N PRO A 123 -13.23 5.54 9.12
CA PRO A 123 -12.41 4.44 8.64
C PRO A 123 -11.88 4.67 7.22
N THR A 124 -10.61 4.33 7.02
CA THR A 124 -9.94 4.40 5.72
C THR A 124 -10.21 3.14 4.89
N ILE A 125 -9.85 3.16 3.61
CA ILE A 125 -9.87 1.98 2.72
C ILE A 125 -9.02 0.85 3.31
N ALA A 126 -7.85 1.16 3.88
CA ALA A 126 -7.02 0.17 4.58
C ALA A 126 -7.77 -0.46 5.76
N ALA A 127 -8.50 0.33 6.57
CA ALA A 127 -9.30 -0.19 7.68
C ALA A 127 -10.41 -1.12 7.19
N LEU A 128 -11.09 -0.75 6.09
CA LEU A 128 -12.12 -1.59 5.45
C LEU A 128 -11.53 -2.93 4.99
N LEU A 129 -10.41 -2.92 4.28
CA LEU A 129 -9.78 -4.14 3.78
C LEU A 129 -9.29 -5.07 4.89
N LEU A 130 -8.75 -4.52 5.99
CA LEU A 130 -8.18 -5.30 7.10
C LEU A 130 -9.22 -5.80 8.09
N PHE A 131 -10.27 -5.03 8.34
CA PHE A 131 -11.22 -5.25 9.43
C PHE A 131 -12.69 -5.22 9.00
N GLY A 132 -13.00 -4.92 7.74
CA GLY A 132 -14.37 -4.85 7.26
C GLY A 132 -15.09 -6.19 7.39
N LEU A 133 -16.38 -6.16 7.79
CA LEU A 133 -17.25 -7.33 7.81
C LEU A 133 -17.60 -7.79 6.40
N ALA A 134 -17.79 -6.86 5.47
CA ALA A 134 -18.11 -7.13 4.06
C ALA A 134 -17.38 -6.12 3.13
N PRO A 135 -16.04 -6.21 2.99
CA PRO A 135 -15.30 -5.25 2.16
C PRO A 135 -15.75 -5.21 0.70
N GLN A 136 -16.22 -6.34 0.18
CA GLN A 136 -16.65 -6.51 -1.21
C GLN A 136 -17.90 -5.71 -1.58
N GLU A 137 -18.70 -5.26 -0.63
CA GLU A 137 -19.82 -4.35 -0.88
C GLU A 137 -19.34 -2.99 -1.43
N ARG A 138 -18.16 -2.55 -1.01
CA ARG A 138 -17.52 -1.29 -1.44
C ARG A 138 -16.43 -1.51 -2.49
N LEU A 139 -15.75 -2.63 -2.41
CA LEU A 139 -14.62 -3.01 -3.25
C LEU A 139 -14.86 -4.40 -3.85
N PRO A 140 -15.72 -4.56 -4.86
CA PRO A 140 -16.12 -5.86 -5.41
C PRO A 140 -14.96 -6.71 -5.92
N GLN A 141 -13.83 -6.09 -6.24
CA GLN A 141 -12.62 -6.76 -6.71
C GLN A 141 -11.68 -7.22 -5.57
N ALA A 142 -11.96 -6.85 -4.30
CA ALA A 142 -11.15 -7.23 -3.14
C ALA A 142 -11.43 -8.68 -2.71
N LEU A 143 -11.16 -9.63 -3.61
CA LEU A 143 -11.38 -11.07 -3.41
C LEU A 143 -10.21 -11.86 -4.01
N VAL A 144 -10.09 -13.12 -3.62
CA VAL A 144 -9.20 -14.10 -4.27
C VAL A 144 -10.06 -15.15 -4.98
N ARG A 145 -9.76 -15.39 -6.24
CA ARG A 145 -10.35 -16.50 -7.01
C ARG A 145 -9.28 -17.55 -7.25
N VAL A 146 -9.51 -18.75 -6.79
CA VAL A 146 -8.60 -19.89 -6.98
C VAL A 146 -9.21 -20.82 -8.01
N LEU A 147 -8.44 -21.09 -9.06
CA LEU A 147 -8.86 -21.96 -10.17
C LEU A 147 -8.00 -23.22 -10.18
N ARG A 148 -8.62 -24.39 -10.38
CA ARG A 148 -7.95 -25.67 -10.52
C ARG A 148 -8.25 -26.28 -11.87
N TYR A 149 -7.22 -26.61 -12.59
CA TYR A 149 -7.27 -27.27 -13.89
C TYR A 149 -6.70 -28.69 -13.79
N ARG A 150 -7.18 -29.60 -14.63
CA ARG A 150 -6.71 -31.00 -14.71
C ARG A 150 -5.39 -31.11 -15.43
N GLU A 151 -5.13 -30.21 -16.37
CA GLU A 151 -3.98 -30.19 -17.27
C GLU A 151 -3.26 -28.85 -17.20
N ASP A 152 -2.02 -28.79 -17.66
CA ASP A 152 -1.21 -27.59 -17.69
C ASP A 152 -1.78 -26.52 -18.64
N GLU A 153 -2.60 -26.92 -19.62
CA GLU A 153 -3.28 -26.01 -20.53
C GLU A 153 -4.72 -25.74 -20.08
N THR A 154 -5.13 -24.48 -20.08
CA THR A 154 -6.47 -24.05 -19.65
C THR A 154 -7.59 -24.49 -20.60
N GLY A 155 -7.27 -24.80 -21.86
CA GLY A 155 -8.24 -25.12 -22.90
C GLY A 155 -9.24 -23.99 -23.19
N THR A 156 -10.04 -24.12 -24.25
CA THR A 156 -11.08 -23.15 -24.60
C THR A 156 -12.38 -23.84 -25.00
N GLY A 157 -13.53 -23.23 -24.67
CA GLY A 157 -14.84 -23.75 -25.01
C GLY A 157 -15.11 -25.15 -24.43
N GLY A 158 -15.56 -26.10 -25.24
CA GLY A 158 -15.84 -27.49 -24.83
C GLY A 158 -14.60 -28.32 -24.47
N ARG A 159 -13.39 -27.79 -24.66
CA ARG A 159 -12.10 -28.38 -24.25
C ARG A 159 -11.55 -27.77 -22.98
N GLN A 160 -12.38 -27.06 -22.22
CA GLN A 160 -11.95 -26.45 -20.97
C GLN A 160 -11.57 -27.56 -19.95
N THR A 161 -10.38 -27.50 -19.43
CA THR A 161 -9.80 -28.51 -18.52
C THR A 161 -10.05 -28.20 -17.05
N MET A 162 -10.83 -27.17 -16.73
CA MET A 162 -11.20 -26.81 -15.35
C MET A 162 -11.97 -27.95 -14.68
N GLU A 163 -11.60 -28.31 -13.47
CA GLU A 163 -12.33 -29.29 -12.68
C GLU A 163 -13.74 -28.77 -12.33
N SER A 164 -14.73 -29.67 -12.23
CA SER A 164 -16.12 -29.31 -11.93
C SER A 164 -16.28 -28.52 -10.63
N ASP A 165 -15.34 -28.68 -9.69
CA ASP A 165 -15.28 -28.02 -8.39
C ASP A 165 -14.05 -27.12 -8.26
N GLY A 166 -13.42 -26.79 -9.39
CA GLY A 166 -12.15 -26.11 -9.50
C GLY A 166 -12.23 -24.58 -9.51
N ASP A 167 -13.37 -23.97 -9.25
CA ASP A 167 -13.54 -22.51 -9.18
C ASP A 167 -14.02 -22.12 -7.78
N ARG A 168 -13.17 -21.48 -7.02
CA ARG A 168 -13.47 -21.00 -5.67
C ARG A 168 -13.25 -19.52 -5.55
N ARG A 169 -14.27 -18.81 -5.08
CA ARG A 169 -14.26 -17.40 -4.79
C ARG A 169 -14.21 -17.21 -3.27
N ILE A 170 -13.23 -16.47 -2.78
CA ILE A 170 -12.98 -16.23 -1.36
C ILE A 170 -13.12 -14.74 -1.10
N GLU A 171 -14.04 -14.38 -0.25
CA GLU A 171 -14.42 -13.02 0.11
C GLU A 171 -14.23 -12.81 1.62
N GLY A 172 -14.24 -11.55 2.08
CA GLY A 172 -14.05 -11.14 3.46
C GLY A 172 -12.87 -10.22 3.66
N ALA A 173 -12.45 -10.01 4.90
CA ALA A 173 -11.26 -9.21 5.21
C ALA A 173 -10.00 -9.88 4.66
N ILE A 174 -9.04 -9.08 4.21
CA ILE A 174 -7.86 -9.55 3.44
C ILE A 174 -7.05 -10.64 4.16
N ARG A 175 -6.91 -10.55 5.49
CA ARG A 175 -6.22 -11.57 6.32
C ARG A 175 -6.92 -12.92 6.27
N ASP A 176 -8.26 -12.93 6.27
CA ASP A 176 -9.07 -14.14 6.24
C ASP A 176 -9.10 -14.74 4.85
N VAL A 177 -9.16 -13.90 3.83
CA VAL A 177 -9.03 -14.27 2.43
C VAL A 177 -7.68 -14.95 2.15
N ILE A 178 -6.58 -14.36 2.61
CA ILE A 178 -5.24 -14.96 2.45
C ILE A 178 -5.16 -16.33 3.13
N ARG A 179 -5.64 -16.43 4.38
CA ARG A 179 -5.61 -17.70 5.13
C ARG A 179 -6.43 -18.80 4.46
N GLN A 180 -7.64 -18.46 4.00
CA GLN A 180 -8.52 -19.41 3.32
C GLN A 180 -7.97 -19.82 1.95
N ALA A 181 -7.42 -18.87 1.19
CA ALA A 181 -6.77 -19.16 -0.10
C ALA A 181 -5.56 -20.08 0.07
N ALA A 182 -4.70 -19.80 1.04
CA ALA A 182 -3.55 -20.65 1.35
C ALA A 182 -3.97 -22.07 1.73
N ALA A 183 -4.94 -22.22 2.63
CA ALA A 183 -5.46 -23.53 3.05
C ALA A 183 -6.08 -24.32 1.86
N LEU A 184 -6.80 -23.63 0.96
CA LEU A 184 -7.38 -24.24 -0.23
C LEU A 184 -6.28 -24.69 -1.22
N ILE A 185 -5.28 -23.89 -1.43
CA ILE A 185 -4.13 -24.23 -2.29
C ILE A 185 -3.38 -25.44 -1.71
N GLU A 186 -3.12 -25.47 -0.41
CA GLU A 186 -2.48 -26.61 0.26
C GLU A 186 -3.31 -27.90 0.13
N GLN A 187 -4.64 -27.79 0.21
CA GLN A 187 -5.55 -28.92 0.01
C GLN A 187 -5.51 -29.44 -1.43
N TRP A 188 -5.42 -28.55 -2.41
CA TRP A 188 -5.44 -28.86 -3.83
C TRP A 188 -4.07 -29.22 -4.38
N ALA A 189 -2.99 -28.78 -3.75
CA ALA A 189 -1.63 -29.06 -4.19
C ALA A 189 -1.33 -30.58 -4.11
N PRO A 190 -0.76 -31.21 -5.15
CA PRO A 190 -0.40 -32.61 -5.12
C PRO A 190 0.68 -32.85 -4.06
N ARG A 191 0.41 -33.72 -3.10
CA ARG A 191 1.39 -34.14 -2.09
C ARG A 191 2.48 -34.97 -2.77
N ARG A 192 3.64 -34.40 -3.04
CA ARG A 192 4.81 -35.17 -3.45
C ARG A 192 5.24 -36.06 -2.30
N ARG A 193 5.04 -37.39 -2.42
CA ARG A 193 5.69 -38.34 -1.53
C ARG A 193 7.19 -38.26 -1.78
N ALA A 194 7.95 -37.74 -0.82
CA ALA A 194 9.40 -37.87 -0.87
C ALA A 194 9.73 -39.35 -0.77
N LEU A 195 10.22 -39.93 -1.84
CA LEU A 195 10.87 -41.24 -1.82
C LEU A 195 12.14 -41.07 -0.97
N ARG A 196 12.10 -41.55 0.28
CA ARG A 196 13.34 -41.77 1.04
C ARG A 196 14.16 -42.82 0.28
N ARG A 197 15.34 -42.42 -0.21
CA ARG A 197 16.43 -43.35 -0.57
C ARG A 197 17.15 -43.78 0.67
#